data_72a0e3ba1eac5e39e948d55d7ac8c800
#
_entry.id   72a0e3ba1eac5e39e948d55d7ac8c800
#
_cell.length_a   1.000
_cell.length_b   1.000
_cell.length_c   1.000
_cell.angle_alpha   90.00
_cell.angle_beta   90.00
_cell.angle_gamma   90.00
#
_symmetry.space_group_name_H-M   'P 1'
#
loop_
_entity.id
_entity.type
_entity.pdbx_description
1 polymer ?
#
loop_
_entity_poly.entity_id
_entity_poly.type
_entity_poly.pdbx_seq_one_letter_code
_entity_poly.pdbx_strand_id
1 'polypeptide(L)'
;RGITYFEDKYQNSFIFYAVGSKLFKINLKDGEPDLSFGNTGYVDLHIGLGENSNSLFVTMTSPGVIYKNLIIVGSSVSEGNPAAKGNIRAFDANSGDLIWVFKTIPEIGEEGYESYDDSNAFRRLGGANAWAGLTLDEERGILYAPTGSVSYDFYGGDRVGDNLFANSIIALDALNGKKIWYFQTVHHDVWDRDLPTPPVLFDYKVNDTIIPSLAQVTKSGYIFLLNRINGKPIYEIKEKDVPSNSKLVGEVLSKTQPIPSFPDAFSRQSFTDNDINPFVSNNERDSLLKVLSSISKEDVFSPPTEKGTLIFTGFDGGAEWGGTAPDPVNNEVYRNSIEKAWI
;
A
#
# COMPACT_ATOMS: atom_id res chain seq x y z
N ARG A 1 1.26 -10.27 11.79
CA ARG A 1 -0.14 -10.72 11.96
C ARG A 1 -0.40 -11.86 10.99
N GLY A 2 -1.06 -12.93 11.48
CA GLY A 2 -1.42 -14.09 10.67
C GLY A 2 -0.27 -15.05 10.38
N ILE A 3 -0.64 -16.17 9.80
CA ILE A 3 0.23 -17.26 9.39
C ILE A 3 -0.12 -17.67 7.96
N THR A 4 0.84 -18.28 7.26
CA THR A 4 0.63 -18.83 5.91
C THR A 4 0.87 -20.32 5.94
N TYR A 5 -0.10 -21.11 5.48
CA TYR A 5 0.02 -22.56 5.35
C TYR A 5 0.76 -22.95 4.08
N PHE A 6 1.58 -23.99 4.16
CA PHE A 6 2.29 -24.58 3.03
C PHE A 6 2.35 -26.09 3.17
N GLU A 7 2.12 -26.78 2.09
CA GLU A 7 2.34 -28.24 1.98
C GLU A 7 3.37 -28.51 0.89
N ASP A 8 4.42 -29.28 1.24
CA ASP A 8 5.44 -29.65 0.28
C ASP A 8 4.99 -30.82 -0.61
N LYS A 9 5.79 -31.14 -1.63
CA LYS A 9 5.51 -32.25 -2.56
C LYS A 9 5.48 -33.65 -1.91
N TYR A 10 5.92 -33.76 -0.67
CA TYR A 10 5.92 -35.00 0.12
C TYR A 10 4.76 -35.03 1.13
N GLN A 11 3.83 -34.08 1.06
CA GLN A 11 2.68 -33.92 1.97
C GLN A 11 3.07 -33.56 3.41
N ASN A 12 4.26 -33.00 3.62
CA ASN A 12 4.59 -32.40 4.91
C ASN A 12 3.96 -31.00 5.00
N SER A 13 3.33 -30.72 6.12
CA SER A 13 2.61 -29.48 6.37
C SER A 13 3.42 -28.53 7.23
N PHE A 14 3.47 -27.27 6.82
CA PHE A 14 4.22 -26.19 7.46
C PHE A 14 3.37 -24.93 7.61
N ILE A 15 3.77 -24.07 8.52
CA ILE A 15 3.31 -22.69 8.59
C ILE A 15 4.50 -21.74 8.51
N PHE A 16 4.27 -20.62 7.83
CA PHE A 16 5.18 -19.48 7.87
C PHE A 16 4.61 -18.41 8.78
N TYR A 17 5.46 -17.79 9.59
CA TYR A 17 5.16 -16.61 10.37
C TYR A 17 6.40 -15.75 10.52
N ALA A 18 6.21 -14.47 10.79
CA ALA A 18 7.34 -13.56 10.99
C ALA A 18 7.37 -12.98 12.40
N VAL A 19 8.59 -12.78 12.90
CA VAL A 19 8.89 -12.04 14.12
C VAL A 19 9.96 -11.00 13.81
N GLY A 20 9.59 -9.72 13.84
CA GLY A 20 10.47 -8.65 13.36
C GLY A 20 10.86 -8.88 11.90
N SER A 21 12.15 -8.89 11.62
CA SER A 21 12.70 -9.14 10.28
C SER A 21 12.95 -10.61 9.94
N LYS A 22 12.48 -11.56 10.76
CA LYS A 22 12.73 -12.99 10.52
C LYS A 22 11.47 -13.72 10.11
N LEU A 23 11.50 -14.38 8.97
CA LEU A 23 10.46 -15.28 8.46
C LEU A 23 10.82 -16.73 8.82
N PHE A 24 10.04 -17.31 9.70
CA PHE A 24 10.22 -18.70 10.17
C PHE A 24 9.33 -19.66 9.39
N LYS A 25 9.82 -20.90 9.23
CA LYS A 25 9.06 -22.05 8.75
C LYS A 25 8.96 -23.09 9.86
N ILE A 26 7.75 -23.45 10.25
CA ILE A 26 7.47 -24.39 11.36
C ILE A 26 6.81 -25.64 10.81
N ASN A 27 7.31 -26.80 11.20
CA ASN A 27 6.69 -28.09 10.88
C ASN A 27 5.45 -28.29 11.77
N LEU A 28 4.31 -28.56 11.15
CA LEU A 28 3.04 -28.72 11.90
C LEU A 28 2.93 -30.05 12.65
N LYS A 29 3.79 -31.02 12.36
CA LYS A 29 3.78 -32.34 13.03
C LYS A 29 4.29 -32.27 14.47
N ASP A 30 5.30 -31.45 14.71
CA ASP A 30 6.02 -31.36 15.99
C ASP A 30 6.07 -29.96 16.57
N GLY A 31 5.73 -28.92 15.79
CA GLY A 31 5.78 -27.51 16.19
C GLY A 31 7.18 -26.91 16.18
N GLU A 32 8.18 -27.63 15.65
CA GLU A 32 9.57 -27.18 15.64
C GLU A 32 9.94 -26.44 14.35
N PRO A 33 10.92 -25.52 14.39
CA PRO A 33 11.45 -24.88 13.20
C PRO A 33 12.06 -25.87 12.22
N ASP A 34 11.75 -25.74 10.93
CA ASP A 34 12.42 -26.48 9.86
C ASP A 34 13.82 -25.88 9.64
N LEU A 35 14.83 -26.48 10.29
CA LEU A 35 16.21 -26.00 10.27
C LEU A 35 16.86 -26.00 8.88
N SER A 36 16.25 -26.65 7.89
CA SER A 36 16.70 -26.60 6.50
C SER A 36 16.26 -25.32 5.75
N PHE A 37 15.33 -24.55 6.34
CA PHE A 37 14.84 -23.33 5.76
C PHE A 37 15.74 -22.13 6.12
N GLY A 38 16.32 -21.50 5.10
CA GLY A 38 17.18 -20.32 5.24
C GLY A 38 18.38 -20.56 6.15
N ASN A 39 18.61 -19.64 7.07
CA ASN A 39 19.67 -19.77 8.06
C ASN A 39 19.12 -20.38 9.35
N THR A 40 19.23 -21.70 9.48
CA THR A 40 18.81 -22.44 10.68
C THR A 40 17.36 -22.19 11.10
N GLY A 41 16.44 -22.29 10.12
CA GLY A 41 14.99 -22.26 10.34
C GLY A 41 14.32 -20.92 10.05
N TYR A 42 15.05 -19.93 9.56
CA TYR A 42 14.47 -18.63 9.15
C TYR A 42 15.20 -17.97 7.99
N VAL A 43 14.50 -17.10 7.30
CA VAL A 43 15.03 -16.14 6.31
C VAL A 43 15.06 -14.74 6.94
N ASP A 44 16.17 -14.01 6.78
CA ASP A 44 16.25 -12.60 7.13
C ASP A 44 15.61 -11.74 6.04
N LEU A 45 14.57 -10.99 6.39
CA LEU A 45 13.81 -10.15 5.48
C LEU A 45 14.55 -8.89 5.00
N HIS A 46 15.78 -8.64 5.42
CA HIS A 46 16.66 -7.64 4.81
C HIS A 46 17.21 -8.11 3.44
N ILE A 47 17.22 -9.43 3.19
CA ILE A 47 17.65 -9.99 1.90
C ILE A 47 16.75 -9.46 0.78
N GLY A 48 17.39 -8.92 -0.28
CA GLY A 48 16.69 -8.36 -1.45
C GLY A 48 16.23 -6.91 -1.31
N LEU A 49 16.60 -6.21 -0.21
CA LEU A 49 16.28 -4.79 0.00
C LEU A 49 17.43 -3.83 -0.35
N GLY A 50 18.50 -4.34 -0.93
CA GLY A 50 19.67 -3.57 -1.33
C GLY A 50 20.78 -3.54 -0.29
N GLU A 51 21.90 -2.92 -0.68
CA GLU A 51 23.05 -2.70 0.20
C GLU A 51 22.64 -1.82 1.39
N ASN A 52 23.25 -2.02 2.54
CA ASN A 52 22.99 -1.27 3.79
C ASN A 52 21.63 -1.47 4.45
N SER A 53 20.75 -2.34 3.92
CA SER A 53 19.45 -2.61 4.54
C SER A 53 19.53 -3.25 5.94
N ASN A 54 20.61 -3.98 6.25
CA ASN A 54 20.79 -4.75 7.48
C ASN A 54 20.71 -3.92 8.79
N SER A 55 20.95 -2.61 8.72
CA SER A 55 20.87 -1.71 9.87
C SER A 55 19.55 -0.92 9.93
N LEU A 56 18.66 -1.11 8.96
CA LEU A 56 17.40 -0.38 8.82
C LEU A 56 16.24 -1.17 9.44
N PHE A 57 15.19 -0.46 9.80
CA PHE A 57 13.98 -1.08 10.31
C PHE A 57 13.25 -1.83 9.19
N VAL A 58 13.05 -3.14 9.39
CA VAL A 58 12.27 -4.01 8.51
C VAL A 58 11.46 -4.98 9.37
N THR A 59 10.17 -5.07 9.11
CA THR A 59 9.30 -6.05 9.76
C THR A 59 8.25 -6.56 8.79
N MET A 60 7.64 -7.69 9.10
CA MET A 60 6.52 -8.24 8.33
C MET A 60 5.24 -8.11 9.16
N THR A 61 4.34 -7.26 8.71
CA THR A 61 3.08 -6.94 9.41
C THR A 61 1.88 -7.76 8.93
N SER A 62 1.98 -8.35 7.74
CA SER A 62 0.95 -9.19 7.13
C SER A 62 1.55 -10.51 6.65
N PRO A 63 0.81 -11.62 6.65
CA PRO A 63 1.32 -12.90 6.16
C PRO A 63 1.67 -12.80 4.67
N GLY A 64 2.67 -13.57 4.25
CA GLY A 64 2.96 -13.77 2.84
C GLY A 64 1.90 -14.63 2.16
N VAL A 65 2.00 -14.76 0.85
CA VAL A 65 1.16 -15.66 0.05
C VAL A 65 1.99 -16.78 -0.57
N ILE A 66 1.42 -17.97 -0.67
CA ILE A 66 2.05 -19.11 -1.33
C ILE A 66 1.56 -19.21 -2.76
N TYR A 67 2.49 -19.30 -3.71
CA TYR A 67 2.21 -19.73 -5.06
C TYR A 67 3.16 -20.84 -5.47
N LYS A 68 2.63 -22.05 -5.67
CA LYS A 68 3.42 -23.27 -5.88
C LYS A 68 4.43 -23.48 -4.73
N ASN A 69 5.71 -23.43 -5.01
CA ASN A 69 6.80 -23.56 -4.03
C ASN A 69 7.42 -22.21 -3.63
N LEU A 70 6.74 -21.10 -3.85
CA LEU A 70 7.21 -19.77 -3.48
C LEU A 70 6.41 -19.20 -2.32
N ILE A 71 7.10 -18.63 -1.35
CA ILE A 71 6.53 -17.71 -0.35
C ILE A 71 6.85 -16.29 -0.79
N ILE A 72 5.81 -15.49 -1.10
CA ILE A 72 5.93 -14.12 -1.59
C ILE A 72 5.56 -13.17 -0.46
N VAL A 73 6.40 -12.17 -0.21
CA VAL A 73 6.28 -11.28 0.94
C VAL A 73 6.47 -9.81 0.57
N GLY A 74 5.74 -8.94 1.24
CA GLY A 74 6.06 -7.54 1.41
C GLY A 74 6.76 -7.29 2.74
N SER A 75 6.92 -6.02 3.11
CA SER A 75 7.47 -5.61 4.41
C SER A 75 6.87 -4.28 4.84
N SER A 76 6.86 -4.02 6.14
CA SER A 76 6.77 -2.68 6.70
C SER A 76 8.19 -2.17 6.96
N VAL A 77 8.46 -0.94 6.56
CA VAL A 77 9.75 -0.26 6.73
C VAL A 77 9.53 1.09 7.43
N SER A 78 10.58 1.86 7.68
CA SER A 78 10.45 3.18 8.32
C SER A 78 9.70 4.17 7.42
N GLU A 79 8.80 4.95 7.99
CA GLU A 79 8.14 6.10 7.35
C GLU A 79 9.06 7.32 7.23
N GLY A 80 10.13 7.36 8.04
CA GLY A 80 11.17 8.39 8.03
C GLY A 80 12.49 7.91 7.44
N ASN A 81 13.33 8.81 6.97
CA ASN A 81 14.66 8.50 6.43
C ASN A 81 15.73 8.41 7.54
N PRO A 82 16.68 7.46 7.43
CA PRO A 82 16.82 6.49 6.35
C PRO A 82 15.82 5.33 6.46
N ALA A 83 15.23 4.94 5.34
CA ALA A 83 14.29 3.82 5.23
C ALA A 83 14.81 2.72 4.30
N ALA A 84 14.48 1.46 4.61
CA ALA A 84 14.71 0.36 3.69
C ALA A 84 13.78 0.46 2.48
N LYS A 85 14.18 -0.13 1.36
CA LYS A 85 13.32 -0.24 0.17
C LYS A 85 12.14 -1.18 0.43
N GLY A 86 10.99 -0.85 -0.10
CA GLY A 86 9.78 -1.64 0.04
C GLY A 86 9.64 -2.81 -0.92
N ASN A 87 10.74 -3.30 -1.50
CA ASN A 87 10.74 -4.33 -2.54
C ASN A 87 9.87 -5.54 -2.18
N ILE A 88 9.15 -6.08 -3.16
CA ILE A 88 8.39 -7.32 -3.04
C ILE A 88 9.32 -8.47 -3.41
N ARG A 89 9.31 -9.54 -2.64
CA ARG A 89 10.28 -10.64 -2.77
C ARG A 89 9.60 -11.99 -2.70
N ALA A 90 10.11 -12.93 -3.48
CA ALA A 90 9.74 -14.33 -3.35
C ALA A 90 10.94 -15.18 -2.95
N PHE A 91 10.71 -16.06 -2.02
CA PHE A 91 11.66 -17.05 -1.56
C PHE A 91 11.14 -18.44 -1.87
N ASP A 92 12.03 -19.39 -2.15
CA ASP A 92 11.65 -20.80 -2.24
C ASP A 92 11.13 -21.26 -0.88
N ALA A 93 9.90 -21.79 -0.85
CA ALA A 93 9.23 -22.17 0.38
C ALA A 93 9.87 -23.41 1.06
N ASN A 94 10.75 -24.15 0.36
CA ASN A 94 11.48 -25.27 0.93
C ASN A 94 12.82 -24.83 1.49
N SER A 95 13.65 -24.17 0.68
CA SER A 95 15.03 -23.80 1.05
C SER A 95 15.17 -22.42 1.69
N GLY A 96 14.27 -21.47 1.41
CA GLY A 96 14.41 -20.07 1.82
C GLY A 96 15.30 -19.23 0.89
N ASP A 97 15.73 -19.78 -0.24
CA ASP A 97 16.53 -19.03 -1.22
C ASP A 97 15.71 -17.92 -1.87
N LEU A 98 16.32 -16.75 -2.06
CA LEU A 98 15.70 -15.64 -2.78
C LEU A 98 15.58 -16.00 -4.28
N ILE A 99 14.35 -16.00 -4.80
CA ILE A 99 14.07 -16.37 -6.19
C ILE A 99 13.93 -15.14 -7.08
N TRP A 100 13.13 -14.15 -6.65
CA TRP A 100 12.99 -12.90 -7.38
C TRP A 100 12.71 -11.70 -6.46
N VAL A 101 13.01 -10.52 -6.98
CA VAL A 101 12.76 -9.22 -6.36
C VAL A 101 12.07 -8.32 -7.36
N PHE A 102 10.95 -7.72 -6.98
CA PHE A 102 10.38 -6.57 -7.68
C PHE A 102 10.75 -5.30 -6.93
N LYS A 103 11.43 -4.37 -7.60
CA LYS A 103 11.84 -3.10 -7.04
C LYS A 103 10.68 -2.10 -7.08
N THR A 104 10.23 -1.65 -5.93
CA THR A 104 9.14 -0.67 -5.82
C THR A 104 9.61 0.77 -6.02
N ILE A 105 10.92 1.03 -5.91
CA ILE A 105 11.59 2.25 -6.35
C ILE A 105 12.52 1.84 -7.50
N PRO A 106 12.17 2.21 -8.75
CA PRO A 106 12.91 1.77 -9.94
C PRO A 106 14.33 2.33 -10.00
N GLU A 107 15.24 1.55 -10.57
CA GLU A 107 16.61 1.96 -10.84
C GLU A 107 16.77 2.45 -12.29
N ILE A 108 17.95 2.98 -12.63
CA ILE A 108 18.27 3.50 -13.97
C ILE A 108 17.93 2.47 -15.06
N GLY A 109 17.11 2.88 -16.01
CA GLY A 109 16.69 2.06 -17.15
C GLY A 109 15.52 1.12 -16.86
N GLU A 110 15.00 1.09 -15.64
CA GLU A 110 13.76 0.38 -15.31
C GLU A 110 12.54 1.29 -15.54
N GLU A 111 11.41 0.71 -15.87
CA GLU A 111 10.16 1.46 -16.03
C GLU A 111 9.75 2.12 -14.71
N GLY A 112 9.33 3.36 -14.76
CA GLY A 112 8.99 4.17 -13.60
C GLY A 112 10.15 5.01 -13.05
N TYR A 113 11.38 4.79 -13.50
CA TYR A 113 12.54 5.60 -13.09
C TYR A 113 12.33 7.09 -13.39
N GLU A 114 11.77 7.41 -14.54
CA GLU A 114 11.47 8.79 -15.00
C GLU A 114 10.42 9.50 -14.12
N SER A 115 9.74 8.79 -13.20
CA SER A 115 8.80 9.37 -12.27
C SER A 115 9.46 10.05 -11.07
N TYR A 116 10.79 10.05 -11.04
CA TYR A 116 11.63 10.74 -10.06
C TYR A 116 12.52 11.73 -10.80
N ASP A 117 12.43 13.02 -10.47
CA ASP A 117 13.26 14.07 -11.09
C ASP A 117 14.74 13.99 -10.67
N ASP A 118 15.04 13.28 -9.56
CA ASP A 118 16.41 13.04 -9.11
C ASP A 118 16.93 11.70 -9.61
N SER A 119 17.96 11.74 -10.46
CA SER A 119 18.62 10.55 -11.01
C SER A 119 19.26 9.62 -9.96
N ASN A 120 19.40 10.06 -8.71
CA ASN A 120 19.94 9.27 -7.59
C ASN A 120 18.89 8.87 -6.56
N ALA A 121 17.62 9.17 -6.80
CA ALA A 121 16.50 8.86 -5.90
C ALA A 121 16.55 7.39 -5.42
N PHE A 122 16.74 6.44 -6.35
CA PHE A 122 16.80 5.01 -6.05
C PHE A 122 17.90 4.60 -5.06
N ARG A 123 18.95 5.42 -4.87
CA ARG A 123 20.07 5.12 -3.94
C ARG A 123 19.77 5.52 -2.50
N ARG A 124 18.97 6.55 -2.30
CA ARG A 124 18.75 7.18 -0.99
C ARG A 124 17.33 7.05 -0.45
N LEU A 125 16.35 6.82 -1.33
CA LEU A 125 14.95 6.70 -0.93
C LEU A 125 14.61 5.26 -0.51
N GLY A 126 13.69 5.15 0.44
CA GLY A 126 13.06 3.93 0.88
C GLY A 126 11.54 4.09 0.93
N GLY A 127 10.83 3.17 1.60
CA GLY A 127 9.37 3.14 1.58
C GLY A 127 8.82 2.47 0.32
N ALA A 128 7.68 2.91 -0.19
CA ALA A 128 6.93 2.31 -1.29
C ALA A 128 6.66 0.81 -1.04
N ASN A 129 6.35 0.44 0.19
CA ASN A 129 6.33 -0.93 0.67
C ASN A 129 4.92 -1.53 0.71
N ALA A 130 4.81 -2.83 0.40
CA ALA A 130 3.57 -3.61 0.50
C ALA A 130 3.41 -4.17 1.94
N TRP A 131 3.10 -3.30 2.89
CA TRP A 131 2.97 -3.66 4.30
C TRP A 131 1.62 -4.27 4.67
N ALA A 132 0.58 -3.87 3.93
CA ALA A 132 -0.80 -4.24 4.22
C ALA A 132 -1.13 -5.70 3.88
N GLY A 133 -0.26 -6.36 3.11
CA GLY A 133 -0.43 -7.73 2.61
C GLY A 133 -0.63 -7.79 1.10
N LEU A 134 -0.77 -9.01 0.60
CA LEU A 134 -0.81 -9.32 -0.82
C LEU A 134 -2.05 -10.15 -1.15
N THR A 135 -2.56 -10.04 -2.37
CA THR A 135 -3.63 -10.90 -2.89
C THR A 135 -3.13 -11.70 -4.08
N LEU A 136 -3.53 -12.96 -4.17
CA LEU A 136 -3.12 -13.87 -5.24
C LEU A 136 -4.35 -14.40 -5.99
N ASP A 137 -4.35 -14.25 -7.30
CA ASP A 137 -5.21 -15.02 -8.21
C ASP A 137 -4.46 -16.30 -8.58
N GLU A 138 -4.71 -17.38 -7.82
CA GLU A 138 -3.99 -18.65 -7.97
C GLU A 138 -4.21 -19.28 -9.35
N GLU A 139 -5.43 -19.14 -9.90
CA GLU A 139 -5.79 -19.71 -11.19
C GLU A 139 -4.95 -19.11 -12.32
N ARG A 140 -4.70 -17.80 -12.25
CA ARG A 140 -3.96 -17.04 -13.26
C ARG A 140 -2.50 -16.83 -12.92
N GLY A 141 -2.11 -17.12 -11.68
CA GLY A 141 -0.75 -16.87 -11.19
C GLY A 141 -0.40 -15.39 -11.12
N ILE A 142 -1.39 -14.52 -10.83
CA ILE A 142 -1.19 -13.08 -10.75
C ILE A 142 -1.22 -12.65 -9.29
N LEU A 143 -0.14 -12.03 -8.84
CA LEU A 143 -0.01 -11.41 -7.52
C LEU A 143 -0.42 -9.93 -7.63
N TYR A 144 -1.23 -9.45 -6.70
CA TYR A 144 -1.55 -8.03 -6.54
C TYR A 144 -0.95 -7.51 -5.24
N ALA A 145 -0.12 -6.49 -5.37
CA ALA A 145 0.58 -5.86 -4.27
C ALA A 145 0.18 -4.38 -4.17
N PRO A 146 -0.52 -3.98 -3.10
CA PRO A 146 -0.76 -2.58 -2.79
C PRO A 146 0.48 -2.00 -2.11
N THR A 147 0.95 -0.84 -2.55
CA THR A 147 2.11 -0.16 -1.97
C THR A 147 1.73 1.11 -1.23
N GLY A 148 2.53 1.45 -0.25
CA GLY A 148 2.47 2.71 0.48
C GLY A 148 3.35 3.79 -0.13
N SER A 149 3.53 4.87 0.61
CA SER A 149 4.27 6.06 0.20
C SER A 149 5.79 5.84 0.19
N VAL A 150 6.51 6.70 -0.50
CA VAL A 150 7.97 6.83 -0.36
C VAL A 150 8.26 7.64 0.90
N SER A 151 9.21 7.22 1.72
CA SER A 151 9.66 7.97 2.90
C SER A 151 10.40 9.27 2.49
N TYR A 152 10.04 10.41 3.02
CA TYR A 152 9.07 10.75 4.06
C TYR A 152 7.63 10.76 3.57
N ASP A 153 6.70 10.33 4.40
CA ASP A 153 5.29 10.27 4.04
C ASP A 153 4.62 11.66 4.01
N PHE A 154 5.15 12.65 4.74
CA PHE A 154 4.57 13.99 4.88
C PHE A 154 5.37 15.12 4.23
N TYR A 155 6.43 14.79 3.50
CA TYR A 155 7.24 15.75 2.76
C TYR A 155 7.93 15.07 1.58
N GLY A 156 7.75 15.64 0.40
CA GLY A 156 8.26 15.09 -0.86
C GLY A 156 9.31 15.95 -1.57
N GLY A 157 9.79 17.05 -0.95
CA GLY A 157 10.72 17.98 -1.60
C GLY A 157 12.08 17.38 -1.99
N ASP A 158 12.42 16.22 -1.47
CA ASP A 158 13.62 15.47 -1.83
C ASP A 158 13.33 14.29 -2.79
N ARG A 159 12.08 14.14 -3.26
CA ARG A 159 11.64 13.10 -4.17
C ARG A 159 10.64 13.59 -5.22
N VAL A 160 10.91 14.77 -5.79
CA VAL A 160 10.04 15.41 -6.80
C VAL A 160 9.69 14.44 -7.93
N GLY A 161 8.44 14.50 -8.39
CA GLY A 161 7.85 13.61 -9.40
C GLY A 161 6.76 12.71 -8.83
N ASP A 162 6.13 11.87 -9.66
CA ASP A 162 4.97 11.05 -9.27
C ASP A 162 5.32 9.85 -8.38
N ASN A 163 6.62 9.50 -8.28
CA ASN A 163 7.19 8.47 -7.39
C ASN A 163 6.66 7.04 -7.62
N LEU A 164 6.68 6.55 -8.85
CA LEU A 164 6.36 5.14 -9.12
C LEU A 164 7.39 4.20 -8.45
N PHE A 165 6.97 3.09 -7.84
CA PHE A 165 5.63 2.52 -7.78
C PHE A 165 5.01 2.68 -6.38
N ALA A 166 5.18 3.85 -5.74
CA ALA A 166 4.46 4.16 -4.51
C ALA A 166 2.96 4.34 -4.77
N ASN A 167 2.15 4.15 -3.73
CA ASN A 167 0.69 4.34 -3.73
C ASN A 167 0.00 3.66 -4.92
N SER A 168 0.48 2.47 -5.27
CA SER A 168 0.09 1.75 -6.49
C SER A 168 -0.45 0.36 -6.19
N ILE A 169 -1.40 -0.08 -7.00
CA ILE A 169 -1.74 -1.49 -7.14
C ILE A 169 -0.84 -2.05 -8.22
N ILE A 170 -0.01 -3.03 -7.89
CA ILE A 170 0.94 -3.63 -8.83
C ILE A 170 0.54 -5.09 -9.06
N ALA A 171 0.31 -5.47 -10.31
CA ALA A 171 0.07 -6.86 -10.70
C ALA A 171 1.38 -7.47 -11.23
N LEU A 172 1.80 -8.56 -10.61
CA LEU A 172 3.02 -9.29 -10.95
C LEU A 172 2.72 -10.73 -11.34
N ASP A 173 3.50 -11.28 -12.25
CA ASP A 173 3.57 -12.72 -12.43
C ASP A 173 4.17 -13.32 -11.16
N ALA A 174 3.40 -14.16 -10.47
CA ALA A 174 3.79 -14.72 -9.17
C ALA A 174 5.01 -15.65 -9.24
N LEU A 175 5.31 -16.23 -10.41
CA LEU A 175 6.47 -17.13 -10.59
C LEU A 175 7.80 -16.40 -10.71
N ASN A 176 7.81 -15.24 -11.35
CA ASN A 176 9.05 -14.59 -11.73
C ASN A 176 9.13 -13.09 -11.36
N GLY A 177 8.10 -12.53 -10.74
CA GLY A 177 8.04 -11.14 -10.29
C GLY A 177 7.96 -10.11 -11.42
N LYS A 178 7.73 -10.52 -12.67
CA LYS A 178 7.58 -9.57 -13.78
C LYS A 178 6.27 -8.82 -13.67
N LYS A 179 6.34 -7.48 -13.81
CA LYS A 179 5.17 -6.63 -13.81
C LYS A 179 4.28 -6.92 -15.03
N ILE A 180 2.99 -7.11 -14.77
CA ILE A 180 1.95 -7.27 -15.79
C ILE A 180 1.31 -5.90 -16.06
N TRP A 181 0.86 -5.24 -14.99
CA TRP A 181 0.33 -3.88 -15.03
C TRP A 181 0.46 -3.22 -13.65
N TYR A 182 0.25 -1.92 -13.60
CA TYR A 182 0.08 -1.16 -12.36
C TYR A 182 -0.98 -0.08 -12.53
N PHE A 183 -1.48 0.41 -11.40
CA PHE A 183 -2.33 1.60 -11.32
C PHE A 183 -1.95 2.38 -10.06
N GLN A 184 -1.50 3.63 -10.24
CA GLN A 184 -1.18 4.52 -9.14
C GLN A 184 -2.44 5.26 -8.68
N THR A 185 -2.72 5.24 -7.39
CA THR A 185 -3.94 5.82 -6.81
C THR A 185 -3.74 7.20 -6.22
N VAL A 186 -2.50 7.59 -5.94
CA VAL A 186 -2.09 8.92 -5.51
C VAL A 186 -0.73 9.25 -6.11
N HIS A 187 -0.63 10.37 -6.80
CA HIS A 187 0.63 10.92 -7.31
C HIS A 187 1.31 11.75 -6.23
N HIS A 188 2.62 11.59 -6.06
CA HIS A 188 3.42 12.39 -5.14
C HIS A 188 2.78 12.55 -3.76
N ASP A 189 2.56 11.44 -3.08
CA ASP A 189 1.87 11.42 -1.80
C ASP A 189 2.68 12.11 -0.68
N VAL A 190 2.06 13.07 -0.01
CA VAL A 190 2.58 13.78 1.17
C VAL A 190 1.54 13.85 2.28
N TRP A 191 0.59 12.92 2.28
CA TRP A 191 -0.55 12.85 3.20
C TRP A 191 -0.69 11.50 3.87
N ASP A 192 0.28 10.57 3.67
CA ASP A 192 0.20 9.19 4.10
C ASP A 192 -1.06 8.47 3.54
N ARG A 193 -1.22 8.53 2.21
CA ARG A 193 -2.32 7.89 1.49
C ARG A 193 -1.96 6.49 1.00
N ASP A 194 -1.26 5.74 1.82
CA ASP A 194 -0.95 4.34 1.60
C ASP A 194 -2.17 3.53 1.17
N LEU A 195 -1.94 2.47 0.39
CA LEU A 195 -2.94 1.44 0.18
C LEU A 195 -2.94 0.48 1.38
N PRO A 196 -3.95 0.58 2.29
CA PRO A 196 -3.85 0.03 3.63
C PRO A 196 -4.28 -1.45 3.72
N THR A 197 -4.71 -2.06 2.61
CA THR A 197 -5.28 -3.39 2.57
C THR A 197 -4.99 -4.09 1.25
N PRO A 198 -4.85 -5.42 1.23
CA PRO A 198 -4.82 -6.17 -0.02
C PRO A 198 -6.09 -5.93 -0.83
N PRO A 199 -6.02 -5.79 -2.16
CA PRO A 199 -7.21 -5.69 -2.98
C PRO A 199 -8.04 -6.98 -2.88
N VAL A 200 -9.36 -6.85 -2.91
CA VAL A 200 -10.25 -8.00 -2.93
C VAL A 200 -10.61 -8.37 -4.36
N LEU A 201 -10.57 -9.68 -4.67
CA LEU A 201 -10.90 -10.21 -5.99
C LEU A 201 -12.35 -10.67 -6.04
N PHE A 202 -13.04 -10.36 -7.13
CA PHE A 202 -14.40 -10.81 -7.41
C PHE A 202 -14.68 -10.82 -8.90
N ASP A 203 -15.76 -11.47 -9.29
CA ASP A 203 -16.24 -11.47 -10.66
C ASP A 203 -17.45 -10.54 -10.76
N TYR A 204 -17.23 -9.36 -11.37
CA TYR A 204 -18.27 -8.34 -11.51
C TYR A 204 -19.18 -8.68 -12.69
N LYS A 205 -20.44 -8.89 -12.40
CA LYS A 205 -21.44 -9.22 -13.40
C LYS A 205 -22.14 -7.95 -13.88
N VAL A 206 -21.98 -7.64 -15.17
CA VAL A 206 -22.64 -6.52 -15.84
C VAL A 206 -23.44 -7.10 -17.02
N ASN A 207 -24.77 -7.06 -16.93
CA ASN A 207 -25.64 -7.75 -17.87
C ASN A 207 -25.25 -9.24 -17.97
N ASP A 208 -24.95 -9.73 -19.20
CA ASP A 208 -24.54 -11.10 -19.45
C ASP A 208 -23.00 -11.28 -19.47
N THR A 209 -22.25 -10.24 -19.13
CA THR A 209 -20.78 -10.26 -19.14
C THR A 209 -20.23 -10.36 -17.71
N ILE A 210 -19.29 -11.27 -17.49
CA ILE A 210 -18.51 -11.39 -16.25
C ILE A 210 -17.16 -10.72 -16.49
N ILE A 211 -16.83 -9.74 -15.66
CA ILE A 211 -15.55 -9.04 -15.69
C ILE A 211 -14.75 -9.49 -14.48
N PRO A 212 -13.61 -10.21 -14.66
CA PRO A 212 -12.69 -10.50 -13.58
C PRO A 212 -12.17 -9.20 -12.97
N SER A 213 -12.51 -8.92 -11.72
CA SER A 213 -12.38 -7.61 -11.12
C SER A 213 -11.59 -7.65 -9.82
N LEU A 214 -11.02 -6.52 -9.46
CA LEU A 214 -10.53 -6.24 -8.12
C LEU A 214 -11.10 -4.92 -7.61
N ALA A 215 -11.27 -4.83 -6.29
CA ALA A 215 -11.59 -3.58 -5.60
C ALA A 215 -10.46 -3.24 -4.63
N GLN A 216 -9.94 -2.02 -4.74
CA GLN A 216 -8.98 -1.44 -3.81
C GLN A 216 -9.60 -0.25 -3.10
N VAL A 217 -9.75 -0.36 -1.79
CA VAL A 217 -10.13 0.77 -0.93
C VAL A 217 -8.89 1.56 -0.52
N THR A 218 -9.07 2.84 -0.25
CA THR A 218 -7.97 3.76 0.01
C THR A 218 -8.19 4.61 1.26
N LYS A 219 -7.12 5.13 1.85
CA LYS A 219 -7.16 6.13 2.93
C LYS A 219 -7.85 7.42 2.49
N SER A 220 -7.84 7.74 1.19
CA SER A 220 -8.56 8.90 0.62
C SER A 220 -10.09 8.72 0.57
N GLY A 221 -10.61 7.54 0.94
CA GLY A 221 -12.04 7.28 0.95
C GLY A 221 -12.64 6.92 -0.42
N TYR A 222 -11.82 6.54 -1.38
CA TYR A 222 -12.23 6.06 -2.71
C TYR A 222 -12.08 4.55 -2.83
N ILE A 223 -12.88 3.95 -3.72
CA ILE A 223 -12.73 2.56 -4.17
C ILE A 223 -12.34 2.58 -5.64
N PHE A 224 -11.20 1.99 -5.97
CA PHE A 224 -10.77 1.76 -7.34
C PHE A 224 -11.22 0.37 -7.78
N LEU A 225 -12.05 0.32 -8.83
CA LEU A 225 -12.54 -0.92 -9.42
C LEU A 225 -11.85 -1.14 -10.76
N LEU A 226 -11.00 -2.17 -10.82
CA LEU A 226 -10.17 -2.47 -11.98
C LEU A 226 -10.43 -3.88 -12.49
N ASN A 227 -10.29 -4.09 -13.79
CA ASN A 227 -10.15 -5.41 -14.36
C ASN A 227 -8.82 -6.03 -13.88
N ARG A 228 -8.90 -7.13 -13.13
CA ARG A 228 -7.71 -7.71 -12.48
C ARG A 228 -6.69 -8.30 -13.47
N ILE A 229 -7.08 -8.58 -14.71
CA ILE A 229 -6.18 -9.16 -15.72
C ILE A 229 -5.29 -8.11 -16.36
N ASN A 230 -5.83 -6.90 -16.62
CA ASN A 230 -5.14 -5.89 -17.44
C ASN A 230 -5.07 -4.50 -16.81
N GLY A 231 -5.56 -4.33 -15.59
CA GLY A 231 -5.53 -3.06 -14.84
C GLY A 231 -6.46 -1.97 -15.36
N LYS A 232 -7.26 -2.24 -16.38
CA LYS A 232 -8.18 -1.22 -16.93
C LYS A 232 -9.29 -0.91 -15.93
N PRO A 233 -9.58 0.38 -15.68
CA PRO A 233 -10.69 0.76 -14.84
C PRO A 233 -12.03 0.22 -15.39
N ILE A 234 -12.91 -0.24 -14.48
CA ILE A 234 -14.27 -0.68 -14.82
C ILE A 234 -15.17 0.52 -15.04
N TYR A 235 -14.97 1.55 -14.23
CA TYR A 235 -15.60 2.86 -14.37
C TYR A 235 -14.54 3.90 -14.65
N GLU A 236 -14.91 4.99 -15.32
CA GLU A 236 -14.00 6.06 -15.67
C GLU A 236 -13.27 6.60 -14.42
N ILE A 237 -11.96 6.74 -14.51
CA ILE A 237 -11.13 7.44 -13.53
C ILE A 237 -10.59 8.69 -14.21
N LYS A 238 -10.79 9.85 -13.60
CA LYS A 238 -10.37 11.14 -14.15
C LYS A 238 -9.24 11.72 -13.36
N GLU A 239 -8.23 12.21 -14.04
CA GLU A 239 -7.28 13.14 -13.46
C GLU A 239 -7.99 14.47 -13.17
N LYS A 240 -8.19 14.78 -11.89
CA LYS A 240 -8.82 16.01 -11.43
C LYS A 240 -7.78 16.94 -10.85
N ASP A 241 -7.89 18.22 -11.19
CA ASP A 241 -7.07 19.27 -10.59
C ASP A 241 -7.26 19.30 -9.06
N VAL A 242 -6.15 19.40 -8.34
CA VAL A 242 -6.10 19.49 -6.87
C VAL A 242 -5.22 20.68 -6.45
N PRO A 243 -5.35 21.19 -5.21
CA PRO A 243 -4.45 22.21 -4.70
C PRO A 243 -3.00 21.71 -4.72
N SER A 244 -2.13 22.38 -5.48
CA SER A 244 -0.72 21.94 -5.66
C SER A 244 0.30 23.03 -5.34
N ASN A 245 -0.14 24.21 -4.88
CA ASN A 245 0.73 25.32 -4.56
C ASN A 245 1.29 25.19 -3.14
N SER A 246 2.27 24.29 -2.95
CA SER A 246 2.99 24.17 -1.68
C SER A 246 3.87 25.39 -1.44
N LYS A 247 4.01 25.77 -0.15
CA LYS A 247 4.95 26.81 0.31
C LYS A 247 6.13 26.25 1.07
N LEU A 248 6.20 24.93 1.21
CA LEU A 248 7.35 24.25 1.80
C LEU A 248 8.52 24.28 0.81
N VAL A 249 9.71 24.51 1.31
CA VAL A 249 10.91 24.60 0.47
C VAL A 249 11.16 23.27 -0.23
N GLY A 250 11.32 23.30 -1.55
CA GLY A 250 11.60 22.11 -2.38
C GLY A 250 10.38 21.26 -2.74
N GLU A 251 9.23 21.47 -2.09
CA GLU A 251 8.02 20.68 -2.33
C GLU A 251 7.35 21.04 -3.66
N VAL A 252 7.19 20.05 -4.54
CA VAL A 252 6.53 20.19 -5.84
C VAL A 252 5.46 19.10 -5.95
N LEU A 253 4.22 19.47 -5.65
CA LEU A 253 3.09 18.54 -5.65
C LEU A 253 2.58 18.25 -7.06
N SER A 254 1.98 17.10 -7.26
CA SER A 254 1.22 16.81 -8.48
C SER A 254 0.03 17.73 -8.60
N LYS A 255 -0.25 18.20 -9.83
CA LYS A 255 -1.36 19.12 -10.13
C LYS A 255 -2.70 18.40 -10.19
N THR A 256 -2.67 17.11 -10.43
CA THR A 256 -3.88 16.27 -10.56
C THR A 256 -3.78 15.03 -9.70
N GLN A 257 -4.94 14.45 -9.39
CA GLN A 257 -5.04 13.16 -8.74
C GLN A 257 -6.11 12.30 -9.43
N PRO A 258 -5.92 10.97 -9.51
CA PRO A 258 -6.87 10.07 -10.12
C PRO A 258 -8.10 9.88 -9.23
N ILE A 259 -9.26 10.36 -9.67
CA ILE A 259 -10.52 10.27 -8.94
C ILE A 259 -11.50 9.38 -9.70
N PRO A 260 -11.96 8.25 -9.11
CA PRO A 260 -12.97 7.40 -9.74
C PRO A 260 -14.31 8.12 -9.87
N SER A 261 -15.00 7.93 -11.01
CA SER A 261 -16.33 8.49 -11.23
C SER A 261 -17.44 7.69 -10.55
N PHE A 262 -17.16 6.42 -10.22
CA PHE A 262 -18.06 5.50 -9.52
C PHE A 262 -17.26 4.36 -8.87
N PRO A 263 -17.66 3.87 -7.68
CA PRO A 263 -18.68 4.48 -6.80
C PRO A 263 -18.22 5.83 -6.25
N ASP A 264 -19.17 6.60 -5.71
CA ASP A 264 -18.86 7.82 -4.98
C ASP A 264 -17.91 7.53 -3.81
N ALA A 265 -17.19 8.56 -3.36
CA ALA A 265 -16.35 8.45 -2.17
C ALA A 265 -17.17 7.90 -1.00
N PHE A 266 -16.64 6.90 -0.32
CA PHE A 266 -17.36 6.25 0.77
C PHE A 266 -17.17 6.93 2.13
N SER A 267 -16.26 7.88 2.22
CA SER A 267 -16.06 8.78 3.35
C SER A 267 -16.20 10.22 2.89
N ARG A 268 -16.53 11.10 3.83
CA ARG A 268 -16.65 12.54 3.55
C ARG A 268 -15.33 13.08 3.02
N GLN A 269 -15.41 13.97 2.03
CA GLN A 269 -14.26 14.56 1.36
C GLN A 269 -13.96 16.00 1.83
N SER A 270 -14.67 16.48 2.83
CA SER A 270 -14.48 17.80 3.43
C SER A 270 -14.79 17.78 4.91
N PHE A 271 -14.18 18.69 5.65
CA PHE A 271 -14.42 18.92 7.06
C PHE A 271 -14.73 20.41 7.28
N THR A 272 -15.84 20.68 7.93
CA THR A 272 -16.34 22.03 8.19
C THR A 272 -16.47 22.28 9.70
N ASP A 273 -16.71 23.55 10.06
CA ASP A 273 -16.95 23.93 11.46
C ASP A 273 -18.16 23.23 12.09
N ASN A 274 -19.09 22.70 11.25
CA ASN A 274 -20.25 21.92 11.71
C ASN A 274 -19.88 20.47 12.07
N ASP A 275 -18.73 20.00 11.64
CA ASP A 275 -18.25 18.64 11.91
C ASP A 275 -17.52 18.52 13.26
N ILE A 276 -17.31 19.65 13.94
CA ILE A 276 -16.81 19.65 15.33
C ILE A 276 -17.78 18.88 16.21
N ASN A 277 -17.25 17.94 17.02
CA ASN A 277 -18.04 17.13 17.90
C ASN A 277 -19.03 17.98 18.73
N PRO A 278 -20.35 17.75 18.64
CA PRO A 278 -21.35 18.56 19.31
C PRO A 278 -21.32 18.42 20.85
N PHE A 279 -20.61 17.43 21.38
CA PHE A 279 -20.54 17.17 22.82
C PHE A 279 -19.36 17.85 23.52
N VAL A 280 -18.50 18.58 22.80
CA VAL A 280 -17.46 19.41 23.44
C VAL A 280 -18.08 20.65 24.09
N SER A 281 -17.43 21.18 25.14
CA SER A 281 -17.87 22.43 25.78
C SER A 281 -17.75 23.63 24.84
N ASN A 282 -18.47 24.70 25.12
CA ASN A 282 -18.38 25.94 24.31
C ASN A 282 -16.96 26.50 24.26
N ASN A 283 -16.21 26.46 25.37
CA ASN A 283 -14.81 26.91 25.39
C ASN A 283 -13.89 26.06 24.50
N GLU A 284 -14.08 24.75 24.49
CA GLU A 284 -13.34 23.85 23.61
C GLU A 284 -13.73 24.09 22.16
N ARG A 285 -15.02 24.24 21.85
CA ARG A 285 -15.51 24.56 20.53
C ARG A 285 -14.88 25.86 20.00
N ASP A 286 -14.88 26.92 20.80
CA ASP A 286 -14.27 28.20 20.43
C ASP A 286 -12.76 28.05 20.17
N SER A 287 -12.08 27.25 20.96
CA SER A 287 -10.66 26.93 20.77
C SER A 287 -10.41 26.17 19.46
N LEU A 288 -11.23 25.15 19.16
CA LEU A 288 -11.14 24.38 17.92
C LEU A 288 -11.44 25.25 16.70
N LEU A 289 -12.46 26.13 16.76
CA LEU A 289 -12.77 27.08 15.68
C LEU A 289 -11.60 28.03 15.38
N LYS A 290 -10.89 28.50 16.42
CA LYS A 290 -9.68 29.32 16.23
C LYS A 290 -8.59 28.54 15.52
N VAL A 291 -8.35 27.28 15.90
CA VAL A 291 -7.37 26.42 15.21
C VAL A 291 -7.79 26.23 13.75
N LEU A 292 -9.02 25.79 13.50
CA LEU A 292 -9.54 25.53 12.16
C LEU A 292 -9.53 26.78 11.25
N SER A 293 -9.65 27.98 11.81
CA SER A 293 -9.55 29.24 11.04
C SER A 293 -8.12 29.61 10.65
N SER A 294 -7.11 29.00 11.29
CA SER A 294 -5.69 29.33 11.08
C SER A 294 -4.94 28.34 10.18
N ILE A 295 -5.52 27.19 9.89
CA ILE A 295 -4.89 26.10 9.12
C ILE A 295 -5.52 25.94 7.74
N SER A 296 -4.81 25.25 6.82
CA SER A 296 -5.33 24.86 5.51
C SER A 296 -6.32 23.69 5.64
N LYS A 297 -7.48 23.78 4.97
CA LYS A 297 -8.55 22.76 5.01
C LYS A 297 -9.42 22.71 3.75
N GLU A 298 -8.86 23.08 2.61
CA GLU A 298 -9.63 23.31 1.39
C GLU A 298 -10.06 22.01 0.69
N ASP A 299 -9.21 20.99 0.73
CA ASP A 299 -9.38 19.74 -0.02
C ASP A 299 -8.66 18.59 0.72
N VAL A 300 -9.02 17.32 0.41
CA VAL A 300 -8.33 16.12 0.94
C VAL A 300 -6.88 16.03 0.49
N PHE A 301 -6.51 16.74 -0.56
CA PHE A 301 -5.16 16.89 -1.08
C PHE A 301 -4.58 18.31 -0.84
N SER A 302 -5.07 19.00 0.18
CA SER A 302 -4.50 20.32 0.55
C SER A 302 -3.02 20.19 0.92
N PRO A 303 -2.14 21.05 0.36
CA PRO A 303 -0.71 20.98 0.64
C PRO A 303 -0.41 21.09 2.14
N PRO A 304 0.52 20.29 2.68
CA PRO A 304 1.05 20.50 4.02
C PRO A 304 1.62 21.91 4.21
N THR A 305 1.44 22.50 5.38
CA THR A 305 1.92 23.86 5.70
C THR A 305 2.56 23.92 7.08
N GLU A 306 3.49 24.86 7.29
CA GLU A 306 4.12 25.10 8.60
C GLU A 306 3.13 25.54 9.70
N LYS A 307 1.97 26.06 9.32
CA LYS A 307 0.91 26.46 10.26
C LYS A 307 -0.02 25.32 10.65
N GLY A 308 0.13 24.19 9.99
CA GLY A 308 -0.77 23.04 10.09
C GLY A 308 -1.71 22.94 8.88
N THR A 309 -2.09 21.72 8.57
CA THR A 309 -3.04 21.39 7.51
C THR A 309 -3.99 20.34 8.08
N LEU A 310 -5.28 20.55 7.85
CA LEU A 310 -6.27 19.53 8.20
C LEU A 310 -6.18 18.39 7.21
N ILE A 311 -5.74 17.23 7.68
CA ILE A 311 -5.77 15.98 6.92
C ILE A 311 -7.05 15.24 7.29
N PHE A 312 -7.95 15.16 6.35
CA PHE A 312 -9.21 14.44 6.43
C PHE A 312 -9.36 13.57 5.17
N THR A 313 -9.51 12.30 5.31
CA THR A 313 -9.98 11.47 6.42
C THR A 313 -8.93 11.09 7.49
N GLY A 314 -7.75 11.70 7.55
CA GLY A 314 -6.68 11.38 8.49
C GLY A 314 -5.75 10.25 8.02
N PHE A 315 -4.68 9.97 8.76
CA PHE A 315 -3.70 8.92 8.41
C PHE A 315 -4.27 7.51 8.57
N ASP A 316 -5.14 7.34 9.56
CA ASP A 316 -5.89 6.12 9.87
C ASP A 316 -7.36 6.24 9.43
N GLY A 317 -7.62 7.09 8.40
CA GLY A 317 -8.94 7.40 7.89
C GLY A 317 -9.25 6.79 6.53
N GLY A 318 -10.47 7.01 6.04
CA GLY A 318 -11.01 6.34 4.87
C GLY A 318 -11.15 4.85 5.16
N ALA A 319 -10.37 4.02 4.48
CA ALA A 319 -10.21 2.60 4.79
C ALA A 319 -8.86 2.35 5.48
N GLU A 320 -8.81 1.26 6.25
CA GLU A 320 -7.63 0.75 6.92
C GLU A 320 -7.50 -0.77 6.72
N TRP A 321 -6.52 -1.39 7.36
CA TRP A 321 -6.16 -2.80 7.22
C TRP A 321 -7.33 -3.80 7.41
N GLY A 322 -8.47 -3.37 7.91
CA GLY A 322 -9.70 -4.16 7.99
C GLY A 322 -10.27 -4.57 6.62
N GLY A 323 -9.90 -3.88 5.57
CA GLY A 323 -10.16 -4.26 4.18
C GLY A 323 -11.62 -4.20 3.76
N THR A 324 -11.92 -5.02 2.75
CA THR A 324 -13.26 -5.17 2.14
C THR A 324 -13.65 -6.63 2.07
N ALA A 325 -14.95 -6.90 2.04
CA ALA A 325 -15.51 -8.22 1.82
C ALA A 325 -16.52 -8.17 0.66
N PRO A 326 -16.30 -8.95 -0.43
CA PRO A 326 -17.25 -9.02 -1.52
C PRO A 326 -18.39 -9.98 -1.19
N ASP A 327 -19.61 -9.63 -1.60
CA ASP A 327 -20.74 -10.52 -1.69
C ASP A 327 -21.06 -10.79 -3.17
N PRO A 328 -20.59 -11.92 -3.72
CA PRO A 328 -20.81 -12.23 -5.14
C PRO A 328 -22.27 -12.57 -5.47
N VAL A 329 -23.08 -12.90 -4.47
CA VAL A 329 -24.49 -13.24 -4.68
C VAL A 329 -25.31 -11.98 -4.94
N ASN A 330 -25.10 -10.94 -4.14
CA ASN A 330 -25.80 -9.68 -4.23
C ASN A 330 -25.07 -8.63 -5.06
N ASN A 331 -23.87 -8.93 -5.55
CA ASN A 331 -23.00 -8.01 -6.29
C ASN A 331 -22.66 -6.75 -5.47
N GLU A 332 -22.33 -6.97 -4.18
CA GLU A 332 -22.04 -5.93 -3.21
C GLU A 332 -20.62 -6.05 -2.68
N VAL A 333 -20.07 -4.93 -2.23
CA VAL A 333 -18.76 -4.87 -1.53
C VAL A 333 -18.95 -4.13 -0.21
N TYR A 334 -18.70 -4.83 0.88
CA TYR A 334 -18.72 -4.28 2.24
C TYR A 334 -17.34 -3.75 2.61
N ARG A 335 -17.29 -2.63 3.28
CA ARG A 335 -16.04 -2.00 3.74
C ARG A 335 -16.23 -1.29 5.08
N ASN A 336 -15.16 -1.16 5.85
CA ASN A 336 -15.10 -0.27 7.00
C ASN A 336 -14.72 1.15 6.56
N SER A 337 -15.14 2.15 7.33
CA SER A 337 -14.74 3.54 7.11
C SER A 337 -14.46 4.20 8.45
N ILE A 338 -13.36 4.95 8.50
CA ILE A 338 -12.96 5.78 9.64
C ILE A 338 -12.89 7.23 9.17
N GLU A 339 -13.63 8.11 9.84
CA GLU A 339 -13.63 9.54 9.56
C GLU A 339 -13.08 10.29 10.78
N LYS A 340 -11.76 10.49 10.78
CA LYS A 340 -11.03 11.14 11.85
C LYS A 340 -10.17 12.25 11.28
N ALA A 341 -10.31 13.45 11.81
CA ALA A 341 -9.51 14.60 11.39
C ALA A 341 -8.18 14.63 12.15
N TRP A 342 -7.09 14.94 11.45
CA TRP A 342 -5.76 15.19 11.99
C TRP A 342 -5.28 16.60 11.57
N ILE A 343 -4.37 17.17 12.35
CA ILE A 343 -3.72 18.44 12.05
C ILE A 343 -2.22 18.27 12.21
#